data_23d1dd8c6bb78cafa1ca291a8cd1fc98
#
_entry.id   23d1dd8c6bb78cafa1ca291a8cd1fc98
#
_cell.length_a   1.000
_cell.length_b   1.000
_cell.length_c   1.000
_cell.angle_alpha   90.00
_cell.angle_beta   90.00
_cell.angle_gamma   90.00
#
_symmetry.space_group_name_H-M   'P 1'
#
loop_
_entity.id
_entity.type
_entity.pdbx_description
1 polymer ?
#
loop_
_entity_poly.entity_id
_entity_poly.type
_entity_poly.pdbx_seq_one_letter_code
_entity_poly.pdbx_strand_id
1 'polypeptide(L)'
;MKALLRGTCFLATCLVTAVFTAGSSPATKSANSWNQKAAAAYLDQREGWWMAWPVAARDHATFCVSCHTAVPYALSRPALRAALAEHAPSANERSLLDNVTKRVRLWQEVEPFYRD
;
A
#
# COMPACT_ATOMS: atom_id res chain seq x y z
N MET A 1 -85.09 -28.82 -8.31
CA MET A 1 -83.92 -29.33 -9.01
C MET A 1 -82.78 -28.39 -8.74
N LYS A 2 -81.64 -28.89 -8.45
CA LYS A 2 -80.56 -28.34 -7.64
C LYS A 2 -79.78 -27.20 -8.34
N ALA A 3 -79.73 -26.02 -7.68
CA ALA A 3 -78.80 -24.93 -8.09
C ALA A 3 -77.51 -24.98 -7.22
N LEU A 4 -76.41 -25.16 -7.86
CA LEU A 4 -75.06 -25.14 -7.26
C LEU A 4 -74.61 -23.70 -7.10
N LEU A 5 -74.41 -23.28 -5.85
CA LEU A 5 -73.75 -22.02 -5.52
C LEU A 5 -72.23 -22.24 -5.60
N ARG A 6 -71.59 -21.61 -6.58
CA ARG A 6 -70.13 -21.53 -6.64
C ARG A 6 -69.68 -20.25 -5.96
N GLY A 7 -69.13 -20.40 -4.76
CA GLY A 7 -68.45 -19.33 -4.10
C GLY A 7 -67.05 -19.14 -4.65
N THR A 8 -66.80 -17.99 -5.27
CA THR A 8 -65.48 -17.54 -5.68
C THR A 8 -64.81 -16.83 -4.53
N CYS A 9 -63.84 -17.51 -3.93
CA CYS A 9 -62.98 -16.94 -2.91
C CYS A 9 -61.90 -16.08 -3.60
N PHE A 10 -62.04 -14.77 -3.56
CA PHE A 10 -60.99 -13.85 -3.98
C PHE A 10 -59.93 -13.77 -2.89
N LEU A 11 -58.84 -14.49 -3.11
CA LEU A 11 -57.60 -14.32 -2.34
C LEU A 11 -56.92 -13.03 -2.81
N ALA A 12 -57.10 -11.98 -2.03
CA ALA A 12 -56.35 -10.73 -2.20
C ALA A 12 -54.89 -10.98 -1.74
N THR A 13 -54.01 -11.24 -2.69
CA THR A 13 -52.59 -11.34 -2.45
C THR A 13 -52.04 -9.91 -2.34
N CYS A 14 -51.89 -9.41 -1.11
CA CYS A 14 -51.10 -8.19 -0.86
C CYS A 14 -49.63 -8.46 -1.13
N LEU A 15 -49.17 -8.06 -2.33
CA LEU A 15 -47.74 -7.95 -2.65
C LEU A 15 -47.17 -6.73 -1.93
N VAL A 16 -46.60 -6.95 -0.75
CA VAL A 16 -45.77 -5.93 -0.08
C VAL A 16 -44.42 -5.90 -0.82
N THR A 17 -44.27 -5.01 -1.79
CA THR A 17 -42.97 -4.68 -2.39
C THR A 17 -42.20 -3.84 -1.39
N ALA A 18 -41.34 -4.50 -0.58
CA ALA A 18 -40.34 -3.83 0.20
C ALA A 18 -39.29 -3.20 -0.76
N VAL A 19 -39.45 -1.92 -1.01
CA VAL A 19 -38.39 -1.14 -1.70
C VAL A 19 -37.25 -0.98 -0.72
N PHE A 20 -36.25 -1.85 -0.85
CA PHE A 20 -34.95 -1.62 -0.22
C PHE A 20 -34.27 -0.45 -0.95
N THR A 21 -34.50 0.75 -0.47
CA THR A 21 -33.64 1.87 -0.79
C THR A 21 -32.32 1.61 -0.09
N ALA A 22 -31.35 1.06 -0.83
CA ALA A 22 -29.95 1.04 -0.42
C ALA A 22 -29.52 2.50 -0.30
N GLY A 23 -29.69 3.07 0.89
CA GLY A 23 -29.15 4.37 1.25
C GLY A 23 -27.64 4.25 1.17
N SER A 24 -27.03 4.67 0.04
CA SER A 24 -25.61 4.94 -0.03
C SER A 24 -25.34 6.08 0.93
N SER A 25 -24.96 5.76 2.16
CA SER A 25 -24.42 6.76 3.07
C SER A 25 -23.23 7.40 2.36
N PRO A 26 -23.20 8.73 2.19
CA PRO A 26 -21.99 9.38 1.68
C PRO A 26 -20.86 8.98 2.63
N ALA A 27 -19.84 8.32 2.07
CA ALA A 27 -18.63 8.00 2.84
C ALA A 27 -18.11 9.33 3.38
N THR A 28 -18.34 9.58 4.66
CA THR A 28 -17.74 10.70 5.38
C THR A 28 -16.24 10.51 5.20
N LYS A 29 -15.59 11.39 4.41
CA LYS A 29 -14.13 11.45 4.35
C LYS A 29 -13.67 11.60 5.79
N SER A 30 -13.16 10.50 6.36
CA SER A 30 -12.58 10.53 7.68
C SER A 30 -11.52 11.63 7.69
N ALA A 31 -11.59 12.55 8.64
CA ALA A 31 -10.59 13.61 8.82
C ALA A 31 -9.18 13.06 9.03
N ASN A 32 -9.04 11.74 9.26
CA ASN A 32 -7.83 10.97 9.39
C ASN A 32 -7.57 10.00 8.21
N SER A 33 -8.03 10.33 7.01
CA SER A 33 -7.67 9.51 5.85
C SER A 33 -6.16 9.54 5.65
N TRP A 34 -5.53 8.37 5.66
CA TRP A 34 -4.10 8.23 5.42
C TRP A 34 -3.69 8.82 4.07
N ASN A 35 -2.72 9.73 4.08
CA ASN A 35 -2.23 10.41 2.89
C ASN A 35 -1.04 9.66 2.28
N GLN A 36 -1.32 8.80 1.31
CA GLN A 36 -0.32 7.98 0.62
C GLN A 36 0.78 8.81 -0.05
N LYS A 37 0.43 9.96 -0.64
CA LYS A 37 1.41 10.84 -1.30
C LYS A 37 2.37 11.46 -0.27
N ALA A 38 1.86 11.92 0.85
CA ALA A 38 2.69 12.45 1.92
C ALA A 38 3.58 11.35 2.53
N ALA A 39 3.06 10.13 2.68
CA ALA A 39 3.83 8.99 3.17
C ALA A 39 4.97 8.62 2.19
N ALA A 40 4.71 8.57 0.89
CA ALA A 40 5.74 8.31 -0.12
C ALA A 40 6.84 9.39 -0.09
N ALA A 41 6.45 10.68 -0.04
CA ALA A 41 7.40 11.78 0.04
C ALA A 41 8.27 11.73 1.30
N TYR A 42 7.67 11.41 2.45
CA TYR A 42 8.41 11.23 3.71
C TYR A 42 9.42 10.09 3.62
N LEU A 43 9.02 8.95 3.07
CA LEU A 43 9.92 7.81 2.89
C LEU A 43 11.08 8.15 1.95
N ASP A 44 10.79 8.80 0.81
CA ASP A 44 11.83 9.23 -0.15
C ASP A 44 12.81 10.22 0.52
N GLN A 45 12.32 11.16 1.33
CA GLN A 45 13.18 12.09 2.07
C GLN A 45 14.08 11.37 3.09
N ARG A 46 13.51 10.43 3.84
CA ARG A 46 14.25 9.66 4.86
C ARG A 46 15.33 8.79 4.24
N GLU A 47 15.03 8.10 3.14
CA GLU A 47 16.00 7.28 2.43
C GLU A 47 17.09 8.13 1.78
N GLY A 48 16.74 9.24 1.12
CA GLY A 48 17.71 10.16 0.57
C GLY A 48 18.66 10.74 1.64
N TRP A 49 18.14 11.09 2.79
CA TRP A 49 18.95 11.52 3.94
C TRP A 49 19.90 10.41 4.39
N TRP A 50 19.41 9.17 4.52
CA TRP A 50 20.24 8.03 4.93
C TRP A 50 21.39 7.77 3.95
N MET A 51 21.10 7.73 2.65
CA MET A 51 22.12 7.52 1.62
C MET A 51 23.18 8.61 1.58
N ALA A 52 22.81 9.85 1.94
CA ALA A 52 23.73 10.99 1.99
C ALA A 52 24.50 11.11 3.31
N TRP A 53 24.12 10.35 4.34
CA TRP A 53 24.74 10.48 5.65
C TRP A 53 26.12 9.81 5.69
N PRO A 54 27.20 10.54 6.04
CA PRO A 54 28.56 10.01 5.99
C PRO A 54 28.78 8.73 6.82
N VAL A 55 28.05 8.60 7.96
CA VAL A 55 28.15 7.41 8.81
C VAL A 55 27.49 6.18 8.16
N ALA A 56 26.60 6.36 7.22
CA ALA A 56 26.02 5.25 6.45
C ALA A 56 26.95 4.76 5.34
N ALA A 57 27.92 5.56 4.92
CA ALA A 57 28.87 5.19 3.87
C ALA A 57 29.68 3.94 4.25
N ARG A 58 29.94 3.10 3.25
CA ARG A 58 30.77 1.89 3.34
C ARG A 58 31.75 1.89 2.19
N ASP A 59 32.70 0.97 2.26
CA ASP A 59 33.70 0.75 1.22
C ASP A 59 33.08 0.45 -0.15
N HIS A 60 33.89 0.49 -1.20
CA HIS A 60 33.47 0.27 -2.59
C HIS A 60 32.29 1.17 -3.03
N ALA A 61 32.18 2.40 -2.47
CA ALA A 61 31.08 3.32 -2.73
C ALA A 61 29.71 2.63 -2.54
N THR A 62 29.56 1.93 -1.43
CA THR A 62 28.28 1.38 -0.95
C THR A 62 27.84 2.11 0.31
N PHE A 63 26.64 1.83 0.77
CA PHE A 63 26.13 2.32 2.06
C PHE A 63 25.43 1.22 2.84
N CYS A 64 25.32 1.42 4.15
CA CYS A 64 24.65 0.49 5.04
C CYS A 64 23.15 0.39 4.72
N VAL A 65 22.65 -0.82 4.56
CA VAL A 65 21.21 -1.09 4.44
C VAL A 65 20.63 -1.13 5.86
N SER A 66 20.21 0.02 6.34
CA SER A 66 19.70 0.21 7.70
C SER A 66 18.40 -0.55 7.93
N CYS A 67 18.31 -1.27 9.07
CA CYS A 67 17.07 -1.92 9.51
C CYS A 67 15.95 -0.92 9.82
N HIS A 68 16.28 0.33 10.10
CA HIS A 68 15.31 1.36 10.54
C HIS A 68 14.96 2.37 9.45
N THR A 69 15.69 2.40 8.33
CA THR A 69 15.45 3.34 7.22
C THR A 69 15.33 2.60 5.90
N ALA A 70 16.43 2.01 5.40
CA ALA A 70 16.46 1.40 4.08
C ALA A 70 15.57 0.14 3.96
N VAL A 71 15.50 -0.71 4.98
CA VAL A 71 14.63 -1.90 4.95
C VAL A 71 13.15 -1.53 4.97
N PRO A 72 12.63 -0.70 5.89
CA PRO A 72 11.24 -0.23 5.83
C PRO A 72 10.91 0.48 4.52
N TYR A 73 11.84 1.29 3.98
CA TYR A 73 11.68 1.93 2.69
C TYR A 73 11.49 0.90 1.56
N ALA A 74 12.39 -0.08 1.46
CA ALA A 74 12.33 -1.13 0.43
C ALA A 74 11.04 -1.95 0.47
N LEU A 75 10.49 -2.17 1.67
CA LEU A 75 9.26 -2.94 1.86
C LEU A 75 7.99 -2.13 1.57
N SER A 76 8.01 -0.81 1.82
CA SER A 76 6.81 0.02 1.78
C SER A 76 6.69 0.84 0.49
N ARG A 77 7.79 1.36 -0.04
CA ARG A 77 7.76 2.30 -1.17
C ARG A 77 7.21 1.71 -2.46
N PRO A 78 7.51 0.44 -2.84
CA PRO A 78 6.90 -0.18 -4.01
C PRO A 78 5.38 -0.31 -3.93
N ALA A 79 4.83 -0.60 -2.76
CA ALA A 79 3.39 -0.67 -2.54
C ALA A 79 2.73 0.72 -2.67
N LEU A 80 3.37 1.76 -2.13
CA LEU A 80 2.91 3.15 -2.30
C LEU A 80 2.99 3.59 -3.76
N ARG A 81 4.06 3.25 -4.47
CA ARG A 81 4.21 3.52 -5.90
C ARG A 81 3.05 2.92 -6.70
N ALA A 82 2.71 1.66 -6.43
CA ALA A 82 1.57 1.01 -7.07
C ALA A 82 0.25 1.72 -6.75
N ALA A 83 0.02 2.07 -5.48
CA ALA A 83 -1.19 2.76 -5.03
C ALA A 83 -1.33 4.19 -5.60
N LEU A 84 -0.20 4.85 -5.90
CA LEU A 84 -0.14 6.18 -6.53
C LEU A 84 -0.10 6.13 -8.06
N ALA A 85 -0.17 4.94 -8.67
CA ALA A 85 -0.06 4.71 -10.11
C ALA A 85 1.25 5.28 -10.72
N GLU A 86 2.33 5.29 -9.96
CA GLU A 86 3.64 5.66 -10.46
C GLU A 86 4.22 4.49 -11.28
N HIS A 87 4.55 4.74 -12.54
CA HIS A 87 4.91 3.68 -13.49
C HIS A 87 6.35 3.19 -13.37
N ALA A 88 7.22 3.93 -12.70
CA ALA A 88 8.63 3.60 -12.55
C ALA A 88 9.11 3.74 -11.10
N PRO A 89 10.13 2.96 -10.69
CA PRO A 89 10.78 3.15 -9.41
C PRO A 89 11.34 4.57 -9.26
N SER A 90 11.29 5.13 -8.06
CA SER A 90 11.91 6.42 -7.73
C SER A 90 13.44 6.34 -7.88
N ALA A 91 14.12 7.49 -7.86
CA ALA A 91 15.58 7.52 -7.85
C ALA A 91 16.15 6.78 -6.63
N ASN A 92 15.53 6.96 -5.47
CA ASN A 92 15.97 6.30 -4.24
C ASN A 92 15.75 4.79 -4.28
N GLU A 93 14.62 4.31 -4.84
CA GLU A 93 14.39 2.86 -5.04
C GLU A 93 15.50 2.25 -5.90
N ARG A 94 15.85 2.91 -7.00
CA ARG A 94 16.94 2.45 -7.89
C ARG A 94 18.30 2.45 -7.17
N SER A 95 18.63 3.55 -6.49
CA SER A 95 19.90 3.66 -5.77
C SER A 95 20.05 2.61 -4.68
N LEU A 96 18.98 2.34 -3.94
CA LEU A 96 18.99 1.29 -2.93
C LEU A 96 19.17 -0.10 -3.56
N LEU A 97 18.46 -0.40 -4.65
CA LEU A 97 18.59 -1.67 -5.36
C LEU A 97 20.02 -1.86 -5.93
N ASP A 98 20.59 -0.82 -6.51
CA ASP A 98 21.95 -0.84 -7.04
C ASP A 98 22.98 -1.07 -5.92
N ASN A 99 22.81 -0.40 -4.77
CA ASN A 99 23.64 -0.61 -3.60
C ASN A 99 23.56 -2.06 -3.08
N VAL A 100 22.36 -2.60 -2.92
CA VAL A 100 22.17 -3.99 -2.48
C VAL A 100 22.78 -4.96 -3.49
N THR A 101 22.53 -4.76 -4.77
CA THR A 101 23.09 -5.60 -5.84
C THR A 101 24.62 -5.58 -5.82
N LYS A 102 25.22 -4.40 -5.65
CA LYS A 102 26.67 -4.23 -5.57
C LYS A 102 27.23 -4.94 -4.33
N ARG A 103 26.62 -4.77 -3.17
CA ARG A 103 27.03 -5.45 -1.93
C ARG A 103 26.92 -6.98 -2.04
N VAL A 104 25.89 -7.50 -2.70
CA VAL A 104 25.76 -8.94 -2.94
C VAL A 104 26.84 -9.46 -3.87
N ARG A 105 27.17 -8.72 -4.93
CA ARG A 105 28.26 -9.11 -5.87
C ARG A 105 29.62 -9.08 -5.22
N LEU A 106 29.86 -8.13 -4.33
CA LEU A 106 31.13 -7.91 -3.65
C LEU A 106 31.11 -8.46 -2.21
N TRP A 107 30.26 -9.43 -1.91
CA TRP A 107 30.00 -9.88 -0.53
C TRP A 107 31.24 -10.31 0.25
N GLN A 108 32.29 -10.77 -0.42
CA GLN A 108 33.57 -11.14 0.19
C GLN A 108 34.52 -9.97 0.40
N GLU A 109 34.26 -8.83 -0.27
CA GLU A 109 35.15 -7.67 -0.30
C GLU A 109 34.59 -6.52 0.52
N VAL A 110 33.25 -6.39 0.56
CA VAL A 110 32.59 -5.31 1.29
C VAL A 110 32.58 -5.61 2.79
N GLU A 111 33.08 -4.68 3.57
CA GLU A 111 33.11 -4.80 5.02
C GLU A 111 31.72 -5.10 5.59
N PRO A 112 31.63 -6.07 6.55
CA PRO A 112 30.43 -6.30 7.30
C PRO A 112 30.07 -5.06 8.14
N PHE A 113 28.81 -4.90 8.45
CA PHE A 113 28.34 -3.77 9.25
C PHE A 113 28.90 -3.82 10.68
N TYR A 114 29.07 -5.02 11.22
CA TYR A 114 29.66 -5.27 12.52
C TYR A 114 31.11 -5.76 12.32
N ARG A 115 32.03 -5.05 12.95
CA ARG A 115 33.37 -5.58 13.20
C ARG A 115 33.35 -6.16 14.61
N ASP A 116 33.73 -7.41 14.75
CA ASP A 116 33.99 -8.02 16.04
C ASP A 116 35.22 -7.39 16.69
#